data_df735e230591c6a11acb7c3aedec70d1
#
_entry.id   df735e230591c6a11acb7c3aedec70d1
#
_cell.length_a   1.000
_cell.length_b   1.000
_cell.length_c   1.000
_cell.angle_alpha   90.00
_cell.angle_beta   90.00
_cell.angle_gamma   90.00
#
_symmetry.space_group_name_H-M   'P 1'
#
loop_
_entity.id
_entity.type
_entity.pdbx_description
1 polymer ?
#
loop_
_entity_poly.entity_id
_entity_poly.type
_entity_poly.pdbx_seq_one_letter_code
_entity_poly.pdbx_strand_id
1 'polypeptide(L)'
;MNITRSGQVRSCYCQVSCHYVLTLESGKKVDSSRDRGRPFMFTLGKKEVIEGWEQGIAQMSKGQRAKLTISSDLGYGPRGTGPIPGNATLIFDVELLMIQ
;
A
#
# COMPACT_ATOMS: atom_id res chain seq x y z
N MET A 1 5.12 1.44 10.02
CA MET A 1 6.28 1.70 9.15
C MET A 1 6.04 2.96 8.35
N ASN A 2 6.96 3.89 8.39
CA ASN A 2 6.88 5.11 7.60
C ASN A 2 7.62 4.91 6.29
N ILE A 3 7.02 5.36 5.20
CA ILE A 3 7.59 5.22 3.88
C ILE A 3 8.43 6.43 3.56
N THR A 4 9.69 6.21 3.22
CA THR A 4 10.62 7.27 2.81
C THR A 4 11.15 6.97 1.43
N ARG A 5 11.69 8.00 0.78
CA ARG A 5 12.22 7.84 -0.56
C ARG A 5 13.67 7.34 -0.59
N SER A 6 14.27 7.14 0.53
CA SER A 6 15.67 6.74 0.59
C SER A 6 15.88 5.31 0.11
N GLY A 7 14.96 4.73 -0.52
CA GLY A 7 14.91 3.36 -0.63
C GLY A 7 15.85 2.64 -1.49
N GLN A 8 16.21 1.54 -0.99
CA GLN A 8 16.62 0.45 -1.81
C GLN A 8 15.37 -0.28 -2.24
N VAL A 9 14.89 0.06 -3.40
CA VAL A 9 13.80 -0.68 -4.00
C VAL A 9 14.41 -1.95 -4.57
N ARG A 10 13.91 -3.09 -4.14
CA ARG A 10 14.29 -4.34 -4.78
C ARG A 10 13.86 -4.29 -6.23
N SER A 11 14.80 -4.54 -7.13
CA SER A 11 14.53 -4.65 -8.55
C SER A 11 13.94 -6.01 -8.84
N CYS A 12 12.74 -6.27 -8.35
CA CYS A 12 12.10 -7.55 -8.52
C CYS A 12 10.72 -7.32 -9.12
N TYR A 13 10.45 -7.96 -10.23
CA TYR A 13 9.10 -7.98 -10.78
C TYR A 13 8.33 -9.15 -10.19
N CYS A 14 8.26 -9.18 -8.88
CA CYS A 14 7.61 -10.26 -8.17
C CYS A 14 6.12 -10.05 -8.10
N GLN A 15 5.38 -11.13 -8.29
CA GLN A 15 3.94 -11.08 -8.06
C GLN A 15 3.68 -11.24 -6.57
N VAL A 16 2.84 -10.37 -6.04
CA VAL A 16 2.61 -10.25 -4.60
C VAL A 16 1.12 -10.39 -4.32
N SER A 17 0.79 -11.17 -3.29
CA SER A 17 -0.58 -11.28 -2.77
C SER A 17 -0.62 -10.72 -1.36
N CYS A 18 -1.58 -9.86 -1.08
CA CYS A 18 -1.71 -9.29 0.25
C CYS A 18 -3.16 -8.96 0.59
N HIS A 19 -3.44 -8.88 1.89
CA HIS A 19 -4.66 -8.27 2.38
C HIS A 19 -4.34 -6.89 2.91
N TYR A 20 -5.29 -5.97 2.75
CA TYR A 20 -5.10 -4.62 3.26
C TYR A 20 -6.42 -4.01 3.72
N VAL A 21 -6.31 -3.06 4.64
CA VAL A 21 -7.38 -2.16 5.03
C VAL A 21 -6.85 -0.76 4.90
N LEU A 22 -7.54 0.07 4.13
CA LEU A 22 -7.16 1.48 3.94
C LEU A 22 -8.06 2.37 4.77
N THR A 23 -7.44 3.16 5.64
CA THR A 23 -8.13 4.21 6.39
C THR A 23 -7.46 5.56 6.15
N LEU A 24 -8.22 6.61 6.36
CA LEU A 24 -7.68 7.98 6.39
C LEU A 24 -7.24 8.32 7.81
N GLU A 25 -6.51 9.43 7.97
CA GLU A 25 -6.10 9.89 9.30
C GLU A 25 -7.27 10.11 10.25
N SER A 26 -8.42 10.46 9.70
CA SER A 26 -9.64 10.65 10.50
C SER A 26 -10.19 9.35 11.07
N GLY A 27 -9.66 8.21 10.63
CA GLY A 27 -10.17 6.90 11.02
C GLY A 27 -11.21 6.33 10.08
N LYS A 28 -11.60 7.06 9.04
CA LYS A 28 -12.60 6.58 8.09
C LYS A 28 -12.02 5.45 7.24
N LYS A 29 -12.67 4.29 7.25
CA LYS A 29 -12.28 3.18 6.38
C LYS A 29 -12.76 3.47 4.96
N VAL A 30 -11.84 3.39 4.00
CA VAL A 30 -12.11 3.70 2.61
C VAL A 30 -12.24 2.44 1.78
N ASP A 31 -11.40 1.43 2.05
CA ASP A 31 -11.35 0.21 1.25
C ASP A 31 -10.76 -0.91 2.08
N SER A 32 -11.08 -2.16 1.70
CA SER A 32 -10.55 -3.33 2.40
C SER A 32 -10.68 -4.56 1.52
N SER A 33 -9.55 -5.22 1.26
CA SER A 33 -9.58 -6.51 0.59
C SER A 33 -10.19 -7.58 1.48
N ARG A 34 -10.06 -7.43 2.81
CA ARG A 34 -10.65 -8.39 3.75
C ARG A 34 -12.17 -8.40 3.68
N ASP A 35 -12.77 -7.22 3.50
CA ASP A 35 -14.22 -7.11 3.38
C ASP A 35 -14.72 -7.75 2.09
N ARG A 36 -13.89 -7.77 1.03
CA ARG A 36 -14.22 -8.44 -0.22
C ARG A 36 -14.01 -9.95 -0.16
N GLY A 37 -13.31 -10.43 0.86
CA GLY A 37 -13.08 -11.85 1.07
C GLY A 37 -12.03 -12.48 0.17
N ARG A 38 -11.18 -11.67 -0.47
CA ARG A 38 -10.11 -12.21 -1.32
C ARG A 38 -8.90 -11.29 -1.33
N PRO A 39 -7.69 -11.87 -1.45
CA PRO A 39 -6.46 -11.08 -1.47
C PRO A 39 -6.37 -10.20 -2.72
N PHE A 40 -5.64 -9.11 -2.58
CA PHE A 40 -5.28 -8.25 -3.68
C PHE A 40 -3.93 -8.70 -4.24
N MET A 41 -3.84 -8.85 -5.56
CA MET A 41 -2.62 -9.30 -6.23
C MET A 41 -2.13 -8.23 -7.19
N PHE A 42 -0.82 -8.01 -7.18
CA PHE A 42 -0.19 -7.09 -8.12
C PHE A 42 1.26 -7.49 -8.36
N THR A 43 1.88 -6.92 -9.41
CA THR A 43 3.29 -7.15 -9.70
C THR A 43 4.11 -5.96 -9.21
N LEU A 44 5.02 -6.24 -8.30
CA LEU A 44 5.92 -5.22 -7.75
C LEU A 44 6.86 -4.72 -8.84
N GLY A 45 7.10 -3.42 -8.90
CA GLY A 45 8.01 -2.82 -9.85
C GLY A 45 7.37 -2.34 -11.15
N LYS A 46 6.11 -2.67 -11.40
CA LYS A 46 5.42 -2.27 -12.63
C LYS A 46 4.52 -1.05 -12.46
N LYS A 47 4.59 -0.41 -11.30
CA LYS A 47 3.80 0.80 -11.00
C LYS A 47 2.29 0.57 -11.14
N GLU A 48 1.85 -0.62 -10.79
CA GLU A 48 0.42 -0.95 -10.79
C GLU A 48 -0.29 -0.40 -9.56
N VAL A 49 0.47 0.00 -8.54
CA VAL A 49 -0.03 0.52 -7.27
C VAL A 49 0.66 1.85 -6.99
N ILE A 50 0.16 2.57 -5.98
CA ILE A 50 0.76 3.85 -5.59
C ILE A 50 2.21 3.66 -5.14
N GLU A 51 3.00 4.72 -5.25
CA GLU A 51 4.44 4.67 -4.96
C GLU A 51 4.71 4.22 -3.52
N GLY A 52 3.88 4.65 -2.58
CA GLY A 52 4.04 4.23 -1.19
C GLY A 52 3.94 2.73 -1.00
N TRP A 53 3.10 2.06 -1.80
CA TRP A 53 3.01 0.62 -1.79
C TRP A 53 4.25 -0.03 -2.41
N GLU A 54 4.71 0.52 -3.55
CA GLU A 54 5.92 -0.01 -4.20
C GLU A 54 7.09 -0.01 -3.23
N GLN A 55 7.27 1.07 -2.49
CA GLN A 55 8.36 1.19 -1.54
C GLN A 55 8.10 0.37 -0.27
N GLY A 56 6.89 0.42 0.26
CA GLY A 56 6.57 -0.22 1.53
C GLY A 56 6.56 -1.73 1.44
N ILE A 57 5.89 -2.26 0.43
CA ILE A 57 5.79 -3.71 0.26
C ILE A 57 7.18 -4.31 -0.03
N ALA A 58 8.02 -3.57 -0.77
CA ALA A 58 9.38 -4.04 -1.08
C ALA A 58 10.22 -4.26 0.18
N GLN A 59 9.87 -3.63 1.30
CA GLN A 59 10.58 -3.77 2.56
C GLN A 59 9.97 -4.84 3.47
N MET A 60 8.84 -5.41 3.09
CA MET A 60 8.16 -6.40 3.92
C MET A 60 8.62 -7.81 3.61
N SER A 61 8.49 -8.69 4.60
CA SER A 61 8.76 -10.11 4.45
C SER A 61 7.44 -10.87 4.32
N LYS A 62 7.50 -12.02 3.65
CA LYS A 62 6.35 -12.91 3.54
C LYS A 62 5.81 -13.24 4.93
N GLY A 63 4.51 -13.09 5.11
CA GLY A 63 3.85 -13.36 6.39
C GLY A 63 3.85 -12.16 7.33
N GLN A 64 4.54 -11.10 7.00
CA GLN A 64 4.59 -9.91 7.85
C GLN A 64 3.30 -9.10 7.70
N ARG A 65 2.86 -8.54 8.83
CA ARG A 65 1.76 -7.58 8.85
C ARG A 65 2.30 -6.25 9.37
N ALA A 66 2.06 -5.19 8.65
CA ALA A 66 2.58 -3.87 9.00
C ALA A 66 1.57 -2.78 8.66
N LYS A 67 1.69 -1.68 9.37
CA LYS A 67 0.90 -0.49 9.08
C LYS A 67 1.78 0.49 8.31
N LEU A 68 1.35 0.85 7.10
CA LEU A 68 2.06 1.78 6.23
C LEU A 68 1.37 3.13 6.28
N THR A 69 2.09 4.15 6.74
CA THR A 69 1.61 5.53 6.71
C THR A 69 2.21 6.20 5.50
N ILE A 70 1.37 6.58 4.54
CA ILE A 70 1.80 7.06 3.24
C ILE A 70 1.31 8.48 3.04
N SER A 71 2.24 9.41 2.85
CA SER A 71 1.91 10.79 2.56
C SER A 71 1.28 10.92 1.16
N SER A 72 0.57 12.00 0.92
CA SER A 72 -0.18 12.18 -0.33
C SER A 72 0.72 12.18 -1.56
N ASP A 73 1.96 12.65 -1.46
CA ASP A 73 2.89 12.65 -2.58
C ASP A 73 3.32 11.25 -3.02
N LEU A 74 3.20 10.27 -2.15
CA LEU A 74 3.44 8.87 -2.48
C LEU A 74 2.13 8.09 -2.65
N GLY A 75 1.00 8.77 -2.50
CA GLY A 75 -0.33 8.21 -2.63
C GLY A 75 -1.07 8.82 -3.82
N TYR A 76 -2.21 9.44 -3.53
CA TYR A 76 -3.10 9.95 -4.59
C TYR A 76 -2.96 11.45 -4.83
N GLY A 77 -1.96 12.10 -4.23
CA GLY A 77 -1.58 13.46 -4.53
C GLY A 77 -2.60 14.52 -4.16
N PRO A 78 -2.47 15.73 -4.76
CA PRO A 78 -3.34 16.85 -4.40
C PRO A 78 -4.77 16.72 -4.94
N ARG A 79 -5.00 15.83 -5.89
CA ARG A 79 -6.34 15.63 -6.46
C ARG A 79 -7.17 14.61 -5.71
N GLY A 80 -6.51 13.64 -5.07
CA GLY A 80 -7.20 12.50 -4.49
C GLY A 80 -7.81 11.60 -5.57
N THR A 81 -8.69 10.71 -5.16
CA THR A 81 -9.41 9.83 -6.09
C THR A 81 -10.64 9.27 -5.38
N GLY A 82 -11.78 9.26 -6.06
CA GLY A 82 -13.01 8.72 -5.51
C GLY A 82 -13.30 9.23 -4.10
N PRO A 83 -13.41 8.35 -3.10
CA PRO A 83 -13.68 8.77 -1.72
C PRO A 83 -12.48 9.36 -1.00
N ILE A 84 -11.29 9.36 -1.62
CA ILE A 84 -10.07 9.87 -1.01
C ILE A 84 -9.88 11.33 -1.39
N PRO A 85 -9.89 12.25 -0.41
CA PRO A 85 -9.69 13.67 -0.71
C PRO A 85 -8.26 13.96 -1.15
N GLY A 86 -8.06 15.12 -1.74
CA GLY A 86 -6.72 15.58 -2.10
C GLY A 86 -5.88 15.82 -0.86
N ASN A 87 -4.57 15.65 -0.99
CA ASN A 87 -3.59 15.84 0.07
C ASN A 87 -3.81 14.93 1.28
N ALA A 88 -4.46 13.79 1.08
CA ALA A 88 -4.77 12.88 2.20
C ALA A 88 -3.58 11.97 2.51
N THR A 89 -3.29 11.85 3.80
CA THR A 89 -2.37 10.83 4.29
C THR A 89 -3.14 9.53 4.43
N LEU A 90 -2.58 8.45 3.89
CA LEU A 90 -3.22 7.15 3.84
C LEU A 90 -2.59 6.22 4.87
N ILE A 91 -3.44 5.44 5.53
CA ILE A 91 -2.97 4.45 6.50
C ILE A 91 -3.44 3.09 6.00
N PHE A 92 -2.48 2.25 5.61
CA PHE A 92 -2.75 0.89 5.17
C PHE A 92 -2.29 -0.09 6.22
N ASP A 93 -3.20 -0.96 6.63
CA ASP A 93 -2.85 -2.13 7.44
C ASP A 93 -2.70 -3.28 6.43
N VAL A 94 -1.47 -3.72 6.18
CA VAL A 94 -1.15 -4.66 5.11
C VAL A 94 -0.59 -5.94 5.70
N GLU A 95 -1.10 -7.07 5.23
CA GLU A 95 -0.52 -8.37 5.52
C GLU A 95 -0.02 -8.99 4.22
N LEU A 96 1.27 -9.24 4.13
CA LEU A 96 1.90 -9.81 2.94
C LEU A 96 1.78 -11.32 2.99
N LEU A 97 0.97 -11.88 2.09
CA LEU A 97 0.65 -13.31 2.13
C LEU A 97 1.62 -14.16 1.32
N MET A 98 1.93 -13.72 0.10
CA MET A 98 2.79 -14.49 -0.81
C MET A 98 3.62 -13.57 -1.68
N ILE A 99 4.82 -14.07 -2.03
CA ILE A 99 5.73 -13.46 -3.00
C ILE A 99 6.13 -14.56 -3.98
N GLN A 100 5.94 -14.31 -5.25
CA GLN A 100 6.30 -15.28 -6.30
C GLN A 100 7.35 -14.71 -7.24
#